data_d496e040172005b58b8f6ba6576b77cc
#
_entry.id   d496e040172005b58b8f6ba6576b77cc
#
_cell.length_a   1.000
_cell.length_b   1.000
_cell.length_c   1.000
_cell.angle_alpha   90.00
_cell.angle_beta   90.00
_cell.angle_gamma   90.00
#
_symmetry.space_group_name_H-M   'P 1'
#
loop_
_entity.id
_entity.type
_entity.pdbx_description
1 polymer ?
#
loop_
_entity_poly.entity_id
_entity_poly.type
_entity_poly.pdbx_seq_one_letter_code
_entity_poly.pdbx_strand_id
1 'polypeptide(L)'
;KKFLYSVHGDFTKVSSYQILADHTLKHLNTIDIGGKNPVDITIDKENKHVIVATLQGGTLYTIERKEDGSLGDVAAAYTYEGTEEGKVSTIHQCLWDQRKNYLFACA
;
A
#
# COMPACT_ATOMS: atom_id res chain seq x y z
N LYS A 1 11.41 -8.14 -12.85
CA LYS A 1 10.90 -7.25 -11.82
C LYS A 1 12.02 -6.34 -11.34
N LYS A 2 11.72 -5.07 -11.22
CA LYS A 2 12.72 -4.03 -10.94
C LYS A 2 12.63 -3.46 -9.53
N PHE A 3 11.44 -3.48 -8.92
CA PHE A 3 11.20 -2.80 -7.66
C PHE A 3 10.45 -3.70 -6.69
N LEU A 4 10.65 -3.45 -5.41
CA LEU A 4 9.98 -4.14 -4.31
C LEU A 4 9.47 -3.09 -3.32
N TYR A 5 8.28 -3.33 -2.78
CA TYR A 5 7.65 -2.45 -1.80
C TYR A 5 7.30 -3.25 -0.55
N SER A 6 7.48 -2.62 0.59
CA SER A 6 7.17 -3.24 1.87
C SER A 6 6.35 -2.31 2.76
N VAL A 7 5.48 -2.90 3.54
CA VAL A 7 4.75 -2.21 4.59
C VAL A 7 5.40 -2.51 5.94
N HIS A 8 5.36 -1.53 6.84
CA HIS A 8 5.89 -1.67 8.19
C HIS A 8 4.72 -1.90 9.14
N GLY A 9 4.39 -3.15 9.39
CA GLY A 9 3.32 -3.53 10.33
C GLY A 9 3.56 -2.94 11.71
N ASP A 10 2.49 -2.62 12.41
CA ASP A 10 2.44 -1.95 13.71
C ASP A 10 2.93 -0.50 13.71
N PHE A 11 3.35 0.02 12.56
CA PHE A 11 3.80 1.41 12.38
C PHE A 11 2.92 2.13 11.36
N THR A 12 3.50 3.12 10.67
CA THR A 12 2.75 3.96 9.72
C THR A 12 3.48 4.15 8.40
N LYS A 13 4.52 3.34 8.13
CA LYS A 13 5.45 3.60 7.03
C LYS A 13 5.39 2.55 5.93
N VAL A 14 5.78 2.98 4.74
CA VAL A 14 5.90 2.15 3.55
C VAL A 14 7.24 2.46 2.89
N SER A 15 7.94 1.44 2.43
CA SER A 15 9.27 1.59 1.84
C SER A 15 9.32 1.06 0.41
N SER A 16 10.19 1.64 -0.38
CA SER A 16 10.47 1.21 -1.74
C SER A 16 11.95 0.86 -1.91
N TYR A 17 12.18 -0.14 -2.76
CA TYR A 17 13.53 -0.68 -3.04
C TYR A 17 13.68 -0.97 -4.52
N GLN A 18 14.90 -0.80 -5.01
CA GLN A 18 15.29 -1.29 -6.34
C GLN A 18 15.93 -2.67 -6.19
N ILE A 19 15.54 -3.60 -7.04
CA ILE A 19 16.16 -4.93 -7.10
C ILE A 19 17.36 -4.83 -8.05
N LEU A 20 18.56 -5.03 -7.51
CA LEU A 20 19.80 -4.93 -8.27
C LEU A 20 20.10 -6.23 -9.03
N ALA A 21 21.05 -6.16 -9.97
CA ALA A 21 21.42 -7.31 -10.82
C ALA A 21 21.90 -8.52 -10.01
N ASP A 22 22.52 -8.30 -8.86
CA ASP A 22 22.99 -9.36 -7.96
C ASP A 22 21.90 -9.85 -7.00
N HIS A 23 20.65 -9.42 -7.20
CA HIS A 23 19.47 -9.74 -6.39
C HIS A 23 19.48 -9.12 -4.99
N THR A 24 20.38 -8.18 -4.70
CA THR A 24 20.30 -7.37 -3.50
C THR A 24 19.35 -6.21 -3.70
N LEU A 25 18.96 -5.57 -2.60
CA LEU A 25 18.01 -4.45 -2.59
C LEU A 25 18.74 -3.14 -2.30
N LYS A 26 18.40 -2.12 -3.08
CA LYS A 26 18.82 -0.74 -2.79
C LYS A 26 17.61 0.03 -2.29
N HIS A 27 17.67 0.55 -1.08
CA HIS A 27 16.60 1.37 -0.52
C HIS A 27 16.48 2.67 -1.31
N LEU A 28 15.27 2.97 -1.78
CA LEU A 28 14.98 4.20 -2.51
C LEU A 28 14.43 5.27 -1.58
N ASN A 29 13.29 5.00 -0.96
CA ASN A 29 12.74 5.89 0.06
C ASN A 29 11.76 5.17 0.99
N THR A 30 11.43 5.85 2.09
CA THR A 30 10.40 5.44 3.03
C THR A 30 9.50 6.64 3.27
N ILE A 31 8.21 6.45 3.15
CA ILE A 31 7.23 7.50 3.43
C ILE A 31 6.37 7.11 4.63
N ASP A 32 5.91 8.12 5.36
CA ASP A 32 4.94 7.96 6.44
C ASP A 32 3.56 8.28 5.87
N ILE A 33 2.67 7.29 5.83
CA ILE A 33 1.32 7.49 5.30
C ILE A 33 0.32 7.92 6.38
N GLY A 34 0.74 7.92 7.65
CA GLY A 34 -0.12 8.26 8.77
C GLY A 34 -1.16 7.21 9.13
N GLY A 35 -1.27 6.15 8.34
CA GLY A 35 -2.21 5.06 8.58
C GLY A 35 -1.68 4.11 9.64
N LYS A 36 -2.60 3.50 10.38
CA LYS A 36 -2.24 2.60 11.48
C LYS A 36 -2.16 1.16 11.03
N ASN A 37 -1.00 0.58 11.19
CA ASN A 37 -0.71 -0.83 10.92
C ASN A 37 -0.97 -1.22 9.46
N PRO A 38 -0.13 -0.76 8.53
CA PRO A 38 -0.20 -1.23 7.15
C PRO A 38 0.18 -2.71 7.07
N VAL A 39 -0.71 -3.54 6.53
CA VAL A 39 -0.58 -5.01 6.58
C VAL A 39 -0.55 -5.66 5.21
N ASP A 40 -0.99 -4.96 4.17
CA ASP A 40 -0.96 -5.51 2.82
C ASP A 40 -0.72 -4.40 1.79
N ILE A 41 -0.13 -4.78 0.68
CA ILE A 41 0.29 -3.86 -0.37
C ILE A 41 0.11 -4.50 -1.74
N THR A 42 -0.37 -3.74 -2.71
CA THR A 42 -0.49 -4.18 -4.09
C THR A 42 -0.19 -3.01 -5.03
N ILE A 43 -0.13 -3.29 -6.31
CA ILE A 43 0.15 -2.29 -7.33
C ILE A 43 -0.97 -2.30 -8.38
N ASP A 44 -1.27 -1.14 -8.96
CA ASP A 44 -2.31 -1.03 -9.95
C ASP A 44 -1.89 -1.58 -11.32
N LYS A 45 -2.86 -1.71 -12.22
CA LYS A 45 -2.67 -2.30 -13.55
C LYS A 45 -1.63 -1.54 -14.37
N GLU A 46 -1.63 -0.22 -14.29
CA GLU A 46 -0.73 0.66 -15.03
C GLU A 46 0.64 0.78 -14.39
N ASN A 47 0.86 0.18 -13.22
CA ASN A 47 2.13 0.24 -12.50
C ASN A 47 2.47 1.67 -12.04
N LYS A 48 1.46 2.50 -11.79
CA LYS A 48 1.63 3.91 -11.42
C LYS A 48 1.30 4.21 -9.98
N HIS A 49 0.56 3.33 -9.32
CA HIS A 49 0.12 3.53 -7.93
C HIS A 49 0.33 2.27 -7.12
N VAL A 50 0.77 2.48 -5.89
CA VAL A 50 0.86 1.44 -4.87
C VAL A 50 -0.32 1.62 -3.93
N ILE A 51 -1.02 0.53 -3.63
CA ILE A 51 -2.21 0.55 -2.77
C ILE A 51 -1.89 -0.20 -1.49
N VAL A 52 -2.14 0.43 -0.35
CA VAL A 52 -1.80 -0.09 0.97
C VAL A 52 -3.07 -0.20 1.81
N ALA A 53 -3.26 -1.37 2.40
CA ALA A 53 -4.34 -1.62 3.35
C ALA A 53 -3.81 -1.44 4.78
N THR A 54 -4.55 -0.71 5.61
CA THR A 54 -4.22 -0.52 7.02
C THR A 54 -5.26 -1.21 7.91
N LEU A 55 -4.79 -2.09 8.79
CA LEU A 55 -5.66 -2.91 9.61
C LEU A 55 -6.42 -2.09 10.64
N GLN A 56 -5.71 -1.41 11.52
CA GLN A 56 -6.34 -0.65 12.61
C GLN A 56 -6.92 0.68 12.15
N GLY A 57 -6.38 1.24 11.07
CA GLY A 57 -6.90 2.48 10.50
C GLY A 57 -8.12 2.31 9.63
N GLY A 58 -8.38 1.09 9.13
CA GLY A 58 -9.50 0.81 8.24
C GLY A 58 -9.46 1.59 6.93
N THR A 59 -8.27 1.90 6.43
CA THR A 59 -8.08 2.79 5.28
C THR A 59 -7.28 2.09 4.18
N LEU A 60 -7.70 2.33 2.93
CA LEU A 60 -6.89 2.05 1.75
C LEU A 60 -6.23 3.34 1.30
N TYR A 61 -4.90 3.31 1.19
CA TYR A 61 -4.11 4.43 0.68
C TYR A 61 -3.66 4.13 -0.74
N THR A 62 -3.81 5.11 -1.63
CA THR A 62 -3.26 5.05 -2.98
C THR A 62 -2.07 6.01 -3.03
N ILE A 63 -0.90 5.49 -3.34
CA ILE A 63 0.37 6.23 -3.30
C ILE A 63 0.95 6.28 -4.70
N GLU A 64 1.38 7.44 -5.15
CA GLU A 64 2.03 7.57 -6.45
C GLU A 64 3.36 6.83 -6.46
N ARG A 65 3.59 6.07 -7.52
CA ARG A 65 4.88 5.44 -7.81
C ARG A 65 5.59 6.26 -8.87
N LYS A 66 6.76 6.76 -8.56
CA LYS A 66 7.56 7.53 -9.51
C LYS A 66 8.26 6.59 -10.50
N GLU A 67 8.71 7.13 -11.62
CA GLU A 67 9.37 6.35 -12.67
C GLU A 67 10.63 5.62 -12.18
N ASP A 68 11.33 6.20 -11.21
CA ASP A 68 12.51 5.57 -10.60
C ASP A 68 12.18 4.48 -9.59
N GLY A 69 10.89 4.20 -9.38
CA GLY A 69 10.39 3.19 -8.46
C GLY A 69 10.14 3.70 -7.05
N SER A 70 10.56 4.91 -6.72
CA SER A 70 10.33 5.48 -5.39
C SER A 70 8.85 5.84 -5.19
N LEU A 71 8.45 5.98 -3.93
CA LEU A 71 7.10 6.38 -3.55
C LEU A 71 6.97 7.90 -3.56
N GLY A 72 5.90 8.39 -4.16
CA GLY A 72 5.54 9.80 -4.16
C GLY A 72 4.53 10.14 -3.08
N ASP A 73 3.62 11.05 -3.40
CA ASP A 73 2.60 11.51 -2.47
C ASP A 73 1.44 10.53 -2.37
N VAL A 74 0.72 10.57 -1.25
CA VAL A 74 -0.56 9.89 -1.12
C VAL A 74 -1.56 10.60 -2.01
N ALA A 75 -2.01 9.92 -3.07
CA ALA A 75 -2.95 10.48 -4.05
C ALA A 75 -4.40 10.40 -3.56
N ALA A 76 -4.72 9.36 -2.79
CA ALA A 76 -6.06 9.16 -2.25
C ALA A 76 -6.01 8.30 -1.01
N ALA A 77 -7.00 8.47 -0.13
CA ALA A 77 -7.21 7.65 1.05
C ALA A 77 -8.71 7.43 1.24
N TYR A 78 -9.10 6.19 1.46
CA TYR A 78 -10.49 5.84 1.68
C TYR A 78 -10.61 5.03 2.97
N THR A 79 -11.38 5.55 3.92
CA THR A 79 -11.61 4.89 5.21
C THR A 79 -13.00 4.24 5.20
N TYR A 80 -13.04 2.96 5.55
CA TYR A 80 -14.28 2.20 5.62
C TYR A 80 -14.82 2.21 7.05
N GLU A 81 -16.10 2.50 7.19
CA GLU A 81 -16.78 2.46 8.48
C GLU A 81 -16.94 1.01 8.94
N GLY A 82 -16.79 0.81 10.25
CA GLY A 82 -17.09 -0.46 10.89
C GLY A 82 -18.58 -0.67 11.10
N THR A 83 -18.95 -1.84 11.58
CA THR A 83 -20.33 -2.18 11.88
C THR A 83 -20.84 -1.51 13.16
N GLU A 84 -19.94 -1.03 14.01
CA GLU A 84 -20.27 -0.28 15.22
C GLU A 84 -20.06 1.21 15.01
N GLU A 85 -20.93 2.02 15.60
CA GLU A 85 -20.84 3.48 15.52
C GLU A 85 -19.51 3.99 16.08
N GLY A 86 -18.87 4.90 15.32
CA GLY A 86 -17.60 5.50 15.72
C GLY A 86 -16.38 4.62 15.51
N LYS A 87 -16.54 3.45 14.89
CA LYS A 87 -15.42 2.53 14.60
C LYS A 87 -15.20 2.38 13.11
N VAL A 88 -13.97 2.03 12.72
CA VAL A 88 -13.62 1.73 11.35
C VAL A 88 -13.54 0.23 11.13
N SER A 89 -13.69 -0.19 9.88
CA SER A 89 -13.41 -1.58 9.49
C SER A 89 -11.93 -1.87 9.62
N THR A 90 -11.62 -3.13 9.94
CA THR A 90 -10.23 -3.59 9.94
C THR A 90 -9.93 -4.23 8.59
N ILE A 91 -9.22 -3.52 7.72
CA ILE A 91 -8.88 -4.04 6.40
C ILE A 91 -7.60 -4.84 6.52
N HIS A 92 -7.67 -6.12 6.20
CA HIS A 92 -6.54 -7.05 6.34
C HIS A 92 -5.83 -7.34 5.02
N GLN A 93 -6.54 -7.27 3.91
CA GLN A 93 -5.98 -7.63 2.61
C GLN A 93 -6.65 -6.84 1.50
N CYS A 94 -5.88 -6.54 0.45
CA CYS A 94 -6.40 -5.99 -0.79
C CYS A 94 -5.90 -6.82 -1.98
N LEU A 95 -6.82 -7.24 -2.84
CA LEU A 95 -6.54 -8.12 -3.96
C LEU A 95 -7.22 -7.61 -5.22
N TRP A 96 -6.49 -7.64 -6.32
CA TRP A 96 -7.06 -7.39 -7.64
C TRP A 96 -7.72 -8.66 -8.18
N ASP A 97 -8.77 -8.47 -8.98
CA ASP A 97 -9.25 -9.54 -9.84
C ASP A 97 -8.19 -9.83 -10.93
N GLN A 98 -8.39 -10.92 -11.67
CA GLN A 98 -7.42 -11.39 -12.65
C GLN A 98 -7.07 -10.36 -13.72
N ARG A 99 -8.04 -9.52 -14.12
CA ARG A 99 -7.87 -8.47 -15.11
C ARG A 99 -7.47 -7.12 -14.52
N LYS A 100 -7.39 -7.05 -13.19
CA LYS A 100 -7.11 -5.83 -12.44
C LYS A 100 -8.08 -4.67 -12.71
N ASN A 101 -9.34 -5.01 -12.96
CA ASN A 101 -10.42 -4.03 -13.12
C ASN A 101 -11.08 -3.69 -11.78
N TYR A 102 -11.07 -4.62 -10.84
CA TYR A 102 -11.68 -4.45 -9.52
C TYR A 102 -10.70 -4.81 -8.44
N LEU A 103 -10.67 -3.98 -7.39
CA LEU A 103 -9.88 -4.22 -6.20
C LEU A 103 -10.82 -4.65 -5.06
N PHE A 104 -10.52 -5.80 -4.46
CA PHE A 104 -11.28 -6.31 -3.32
C PHE A 104 -10.52 -6.01 -2.05
N ALA A 105 -11.20 -5.41 -1.09
CA ALA A 105 -10.67 -5.17 0.25
C ALA A 105 -11.38 -6.10 1.24
N CYS A 106 -10.61 -6.90 1.93
CA CYS A 106 -11.13 -7.89 2.88
C CYS A 106 -10.98 -7.34 4.30
N ALA A 107 -12.09 -7.25 4.99
CA ALA A 107 -12.13 -6.78 6.37
C ALA A 107 -12.36 -7.94 7.33
#